data_10d9898148a45fb4e540c595fc0310f1
#
_entry.id   10d9898148a45fb4e540c595fc0310f1
#
_cell.length_a   1.000
_cell.length_b   1.000
_cell.length_c   1.000
_cell.angle_alpha   90.00
_cell.angle_beta   90.00
_cell.angle_gamma   90.00
#
_symmetry.space_group_name_H-M   'P 1'
#
loop_
_entity.id
_entity.type
_entity.pdbx_description
1 polymer ?
#
loop_
_entity_poly.entity_id
_entity_poly.type
_entity_poly.pdbx_seq_one_letter_code
_entity_poly.pdbx_strand_id
1 'polypeptide(L)'
;MADEPSQSSAPAGPTTLLELKLHSAREQRPVPDSAVIHQTLAADGSPWMLISKDGPATLIRYPDLADFLISADGLEVDAWPAPDNVPESCKQLFISQIRSLALSRAGHLVLHGSAVELGEVAVAFLANSGGGKSTLATSFTKDGHRLIVDDGVQLESSPEGYLALPGIASLRLWEDSEAELVAADSQVAPAAGYTSKRRFLGGGSFVFCDQPRPLARIYLLGDDPEAALSIVPLAGHAALLPLLEHTFTLDFDDRDVRARNLRMLAQLVTNTPIYRLDFPRSYAELPDVREAIRQHVLDPTRPPG
;
A
#
# COMPACT_ATOMS: atom_id res chain seq x y z
N MET A 1 -1.13 -29.41 44.38
CA MET A 1 -0.15 -28.91 43.42
C MET A 1 -0.95 -28.82 42.11
N ALA A 2 -1.39 -27.64 41.78
CA ALA A 2 -2.15 -27.35 40.57
C ALA A 2 -1.19 -26.64 39.61
N ASP A 3 -0.99 -27.20 38.43
CA ASP A 3 -0.24 -26.61 37.32
C ASP A 3 -0.99 -25.38 36.77
N GLU A 4 -0.33 -24.22 36.85
CA GLU A 4 -0.74 -23.01 36.12
C GLU A 4 -0.35 -23.14 34.64
N PRO A 5 -1.26 -22.80 33.72
CA PRO A 5 -0.89 -22.73 32.30
C PRO A 5 -0.05 -21.47 32.03
N SER A 6 1.14 -21.69 31.55
CA SER A 6 2.09 -20.68 31.04
C SER A 6 1.41 -19.83 29.96
N GLN A 7 1.18 -18.56 30.26
CA GLN A 7 0.80 -17.54 29.28
C GLN A 7 2.05 -17.20 28.45
N SER A 8 2.10 -17.71 27.23
CA SER A 8 3.02 -17.24 26.20
C SER A 8 2.48 -15.91 25.63
N SER A 9 2.95 -14.82 26.19
CA SER A 9 2.76 -13.49 25.58
C SER A 9 3.80 -13.34 24.46
N ALA A 10 3.35 -13.42 23.22
CA ALA A 10 4.13 -12.93 22.07
C ALA A 10 4.37 -11.42 22.25
N PRO A 11 5.60 -10.92 22.03
CA PRO A 11 5.84 -9.49 22.08
C PRO A 11 5.18 -8.81 20.89
N ALA A 12 4.18 -7.97 21.16
CA ALA A 12 3.72 -6.99 20.18
C ALA A 12 4.89 -6.03 19.96
N GLY A 13 5.53 -6.11 18.81
CA GLY A 13 6.51 -5.13 18.39
C GLY A 13 5.86 -3.73 18.34
N PRO A 14 6.61 -2.66 18.61
CA PRO A 14 6.05 -1.32 18.61
C PRO A 14 5.57 -0.98 17.20
N THR A 15 4.28 -0.81 17.02
CA THR A 15 3.73 -0.16 15.83
C THR A 15 4.40 1.20 15.73
N THR A 16 5.21 1.43 14.72
CA THR A 16 5.88 2.71 14.49
C THR A 16 4.81 3.78 14.34
N LEU A 17 4.67 4.63 15.37
CA LEU A 17 3.72 5.73 15.35
C LEU A 17 4.28 6.85 14.48
N LEU A 18 3.81 6.92 13.25
CA LEU A 18 4.05 8.03 12.35
C LEU A 18 3.07 9.15 12.66
N GLU A 19 3.56 10.30 13.06
CA GLU A 19 2.75 11.45 13.41
C GLU A 19 2.55 12.39 12.20
N LEU A 20 1.28 12.72 11.90
CA LEU A 20 0.92 13.76 10.93
C LEU A 20 0.52 15.03 11.68
N LYS A 21 1.28 16.11 11.45
CA LYS A 21 0.96 17.47 11.96
C LYS A 21 0.39 18.30 10.81
N LEU A 22 -0.93 18.51 10.84
CA LEU A 22 -1.61 19.31 9.83
C LEU A 22 -1.65 20.78 10.28
N HIS A 23 -1.09 21.66 9.45
CA HIS A 23 -1.00 23.09 9.69
C HIS A 23 -2.02 23.90 8.87
N SER A 24 -2.12 25.19 9.14
CA SER A 24 -2.90 26.11 8.33
C SER A 24 -2.36 26.20 6.91
N ALA A 25 -3.25 26.47 5.95
CA ALA A 25 -2.86 26.67 4.55
C ALA A 25 -1.81 27.78 4.39
N ARG A 26 -0.88 27.59 3.47
CA ARG A 26 0.17 28.55 3.16
C ARG A 26 0.54 28.56 1.68
N GLU A 27 1.05 29.70 1.21
CA GLU A 27 1.68 29.80 -0.10
C GLU A 27 2.88 28.85 -0.22
N GLN A 28 2.99 28.19 -1.34
CA GLN A 28 4.12 27.32 -1.67
C GLN A 28 5.32 28.16 -2.10
N ARG A 29 6.38 28.18 -1.30
CA ARG A 29 7.59 28.94 -1.61
C ARG A 29 8.34 28.28 -2.78
N PRO A 30 9.01 29.06 -3.65
CA PRO A 30 9.86 28.49 -4.70
C PRO A 30 10.89 27.49 -4.14
N VAL A 31 11.05 26.37 -4.82
CA VAL A 31 12.10 25.38 -4.52
C VAL A 31 13.22 25.59 -5.53
N PRO A 32 14.46 25.81 -5.08
CA PRO A 32 15.60 25.92 -6.00
C PRO A 32 15.80 24.61 -6.79
N ASP A 33 16.05 24.71 -8.08
CA ASP A 33 16.29 23.53 -8.94
C ASP A 33 17.41 22.62 -8.40
N SER A 34 18.43 23.22 -7.80
CA SER A 34 19.56 22.48 -7.18
C SER A 34 19.16 21.64 -5.96
N ALA A 35 18.00 21.91 -5.35
CA ALA A 35 17.48 21.13 -4.23
C ALA A 35 16.54 19.99 -4.68
N VAL A 36 16.08 20.03 -5.94
CA VAL A 36 15.18 19.00 -6.48
C VAL A 36 15.93 17.71 -6.74
N ILE A 37 15.45 16.62 -6.15
CA ILE A 37 16.02 15.27 -6.32
C ILE A 37 15.16 14.38 -7.22
N HIS A 38 13.88 14.66 -7.32
CA HIS A 38 12.96 13.91 -8.18
C HIS A 38 11.72 14.72 -8.53
N GLN A 39 11.18 14.46 -9.71
CA GLN A 39 9.91 15.04 -10.16
C GLN A 39 9.12 14.00 -10.95
N THR A 40 7.83 13.89 -10.67
CA THR A 40 6.88 13.15 -11.49
C THR A 40 5.97 14.10 -12.24
N LEU A 41 5.52 13.69 -13.42
CA LEU A 41 4.62 14.47 -14.26
C LEU A 41 3.23 13.84 -14.28
N ALA A 42 2.21 14.67 -14.39
CA ALA A 42 0.85 14.27 -14.70
C ALA A 42 0.73 13.88 -16.20
N ALA A 43 -0.40 13.33 -16.59
CA ALA A 43 -0.64 12.90 -17.99
C ALA A 43 -0.58 14.05 -19.02
N ASP A 44 -0.85 15.26 -18.59
CA ASP A 44 -0.75 16.48 -19.42
C ASP A 44 0.66 17.08 -19.46
N GLY A 45 1.64 16.46 -18.80
CA GLY A 45 3.02 16.91 -18.72
C GLY A 45 3.29 17.96 -17.64
N SER A 46 2.29 18.39 -16.88
CA SER A 46 2.48 19.29 -15.74
C SER A 46 3.15 18.57 -14.56
N PRO A 47 3.90 19.27 -13.69
CA PRO A 47 4.45 18.68 -12.47
C PRO A 47 3.34 18.16 -11.56
N TRP A 48 3.37 16.86 -11.24
CA TRP A 48 2.45 16.26 -10.28
C TRP A 48 3.02 16.23 -8.86
N MET A 49 4.25 15.77 -8.72
CA MET A 49 4.94 15.68 -7.44
C MET A 49 6.40 16.06 -7.60
N LEU A 50 6.90 16.83 -6.65
CA LEU A 50 8.30 17.25 -6.58
C LEU A 50 8.86 16.82 -5.23
N ILE A 51 10.03 16.21 -5.22
CA ILE A 51 10.77 15.83 -4.01
C ILE A 51 12.05 16.66 -3.96
N SER A 52 12.31 17.32 -2.83
CA SER A 52 13.49 18.15 -2.66
C SER A 52 14.09 18.03 -1.26
N LYS A 53 15.38 18.30 -1.14
CA LYS A 53 16.06 18.40 0.17
C LYS A 53 15.69 19.70 0.87
N ASP A 54 15.43 19.60 2.18
CA ASP A 54 15.26 20.73 3.07
C ASP A 54 16.08 20.47 4.36
N GLY A 55 17.37 20.76 4.29
CA GLY A 55 18.33 20.35 5.30
C GLY A 55 18.37 18.82 5.45
N PRO A 56 18.18 18.28 6.67
CA PRO A 56 18.10 16.84 6.91
C PRO A 56 16.72 16.25 6.54
N ALA A 57 15.69 17.10 6.43
CA ALA A 57 14.34 16.70 6.08
C ALA A 57 14.16 16.63 4.55
N THR A 58 13.03 16.09 4.10
CA THR A 58 12.65 16.03 2.69
C THR A 58 11.29 16.65 2.51
N LEU A 59 11.23 17.66 1.63
CA LEU A 59 9.99 18.27 1.19
C LEU A 59 9.42 17.47 0.02
N ILE A 60 8.17 17.04 0.14
CA ILE A 60 7.37 16.52 -0.95
C ILE A 60 6.27 17.54 -1.24
N ARG A 61 6.30 18.10 -2.43
CA ARG A 61 5.33 19.07 -2.90
C ARG A 61 4.42 18.48 -3.96
N TYR A 62 3.13 18.67 -3.77
CA TYR A 62 2.12 18.58 -4.82
C TYR A 62 1.75 20.00 -5.22
N PRO A 63 2.16 20.49 -6.42
CA PRO A 63 1.91 21.88 -6.84
C PRO A 63 0.43 22.24 -6.69
N ASP A 64 0.19 23.41 -6.14
CA ASP A 64 -1.14 23.99 -5.89
C ASP A 64 -2.08 23.14 -5.01
N LEU A 65 -1.57 22.03 -4.39
CA LEU A 65 -2.34 21.17 -3.51
C LEU A 65 -1.82 21.17 -2.07
N ALA A 66 -0.57 20.76 -1.86
CA ALA A 66 -0.01 20.61 -0.52
C ALA A 66 1.52 20.49 -0.52
N ASP A 67 2.12 20.88 0.60
CA ASP A 67 3.49 20.58 0.98
C ASP A 67 3.51 19.60 2.14
N PHE A 68 4.43 18.61 2.09
CA PHE A 68 4.73 17.68 3.17
C PHE A 68 6.21 17.72 3.49
N LEU A 69 6.57 17.92 4.74
CA LEU A 69 7.95 17.85 5.21
C LEU A 69 8.12 16.59 6.06
N ILE A 70 8.92 15.66 5.57
CA ILE A 70 9.23 14.41 6.28
C ILE A 70 10.54 14.59 7.04
N SER A 71 10.53 14.33 8.34
CA SER A 71 11.70 14.39 9.20
C SER A 71 12.83 13.46 8.75
N ALA A 72 14.06 13.69 9.23
CA ALA A 72 15.24 12.90 8.87
C ALA A 72 15.10 11.40 9.18
N ASP A 73 14.41 11.06 10.28
CA ASP A 73 14.14 9.69 10.72
C ASP A 73 12.86 9.08 10.11
N GLY A 74 12.06 9.88 9.37
CA GLY A 74 10.82 9.42 8.74
C GLY A 74 9.64 9.28 9.70
N LEU A 75 9.74 9.71 10.97
CA LEU A 75 8.71 9.47 11.99
C LEU A 75 7.72 10.63 12.16
N GLU A 76 8.06 11.83 11.69
CA GLU A 76 7.21 13.00 11.73
C GLU A 76 6.95 13.53 10.32
N VAL A 77 5.72 13.94 10.07
CA VAL A 77 5.30 14.58 8.82
C VAL A 77 4.51 15.83 9.14
N ASP A 78 5.06 16.99 8.78
CA ASP A 78 4.34 18.24 8.76
C ASP A 78 3.66 18.44 7.40
N ALA A 79 2.38 18.84 7.38
CA ALA A 79 1.62 19.05 6.15
C ALA A 79 0.95 20.42 6.12
N TRP A 80 1.05 21.12 5.00
CA TRP A 80 0.42 22.42 4.74
C TRP A 80 -0.39 22.34 3.46
N PRO A 81 -1.73 22.53 3.50
CA PRO A 81 -2.51 22.76 2.30
C PRO A 81 -2.00 24.01 1.56
N ALA A 82 -2.04 24.00 0.24
CA ALA A 82 -1.93 25.25 -0.52
C ALA A 82 -3.20 26.10 -0.32
N PRO A 83 -3.16 27.43 -0.56
CA PRO A 83 -4.34 28.28 -0.50
C PRO A 83 -5.49 27.68 -1.33
N ASP A 84 -6.71 27.91 -0.87
CA ASP A 84 -7.95 27.41 -1.51
C ASP A 84 -8.13 25.88 -1.54
N ASN A 85 -7.20 25.11 -0.98
CA ASN A 85 -7.33 23.66 -0.86
C ASN A 85 -7.86 23.22 0.50
N VAL A 86 -8.62 22.12 0.48
CA VAL A 86 -9.21 21.57 1.69
C VAL A 86 -8.22 20.67 2.44
N PRO A 87 -8.23 20.71 3.78
CA PRO A 87 -7.35 19.84 4.60
C PRO A 87 -7.49 18.34 4.27
N GLU A 88 -8.64 17.95 3.74
CA GLU A 88 -8.90 16.56 3.34
C GLU A 88 -8.00 16.07 2.20
N SER A 89 -7.60 16.96 1.27
CA SER A 89 -6.61 16.65 0.23
C SER A 89 -5.27 16.23 0.83
N CYS A 90 -4.79 16.97 1.87
CA CYS A 90 -3.58 16.60 2.60
C CYS A 90 -3.71 15.23 3.27
N LYS A 91 -4.82 14.99 3.99
CA LYS A 91 -5.05 13.71 4.66
C LYS A 91 -5.06 12.55 3.67
N GLN A 92 -5.70 12.74 2.52
CA GLN A 92 -5.78 11.70 1.51
C GLN A 92 -4.43 11.42 0.85
N LEU A 93 -3.64 12.46 0.52
CA LEU A 93 -2.27 12.31 0.01
C LEU A 93 -1.37 11.64 1.05
N PHE A 94 -1.50 12.02 2.33
CA PHE A 94 -0.77 11.38 3.42
C PHE A 94 -1.05 9.88 3.47
N ILE A 95 -2.32 9.47 3.50
CA ILE A 95 -2.71 8.06 3.61
C ILE A 95 -2.22 7.26 2.42
N SER A 96 -2.35 7.79 1.20
CA SER A 96 -2.11 7.04 -0.02
C SER A 96 -0.66 6.98 -0.47
N GLN A 97 0.18 7.96 -0.08
CA GLN A 97 1.55 8.07 -0.59
C GLN A 97 2.56 8.46 0.49
N ILE A 98 2.31 9.57 1.19
CA ILE A 98 3.31 10.17 2.07
C ILE A 98 3.66 9.25 3.24
N ARG A 99 2.66 8.60 3.84
CA ARG A 99 2.87 7.62 4.92
C ARG A 99 3.84 6.51 4.50
N SER A 100 3.65 5.94 3.32
CA SER A 100 4.48 4.87 2.80
C SER A 100 5.92 5.33 2.52
N LEU A 101 6.10 6.55 2.01
CA LEU A 101 7.43 7.16 1.79
C LEU A 101 8.13 7.45 3.12
N ALA A 102 7.42 7.97 4.11
CA ALA A 102 7.96 8.24 5.43
C ALA A 102 8.38 6.94 6.15
N LEU A 103 7.55 5.90 6.11
CA LEU A 103 7.89 4.58 6.66
C LEU A 103 9.09 3.95 5.96
N SER A 104 9.20 4.10 4.63
CA SER A 104 10.39 3.65 3.88
C SER A 104 11.65 4.36 4.35
N ARG A 105 11.58 5.67 4.61
CA ARG A 105 12.68 6.45 5.19
C ARG A 105 13.05 5.98 6.58
N ALA A 106 12.04 5.66 7.41
CA ALA A 106 12.25 5.08 8.74
C ALA A 106 12.83 3.65 8.71
N GLY A 107 13.04 3.07 7.52
CA GLY A 107 13.71 1.79 7.36
C GLY A 107 12.78 0.60 7.16
N HIS A 108 11.48 0.82 7.06
CA HIS A 108 10.51 -0.25 6.82
C HIS A 108 10.43 -0.63 5.34
N LEU A 109 10.14 -1.89 5.07
CA LEU A 109 9.78 -2.36 3.73
C LEU A 109 8.29 -2.10 3.50
N VAL A 110 7.99 -1.24 2.52
CA VAL A 110 6.61 -0.90 2.16
C VAL A 110 6.43 -1.09 0.65
N LEU A 111 5.46 -1.92 0.29
CA LEU A 111 5.12 -2.23 -1.10
C LEU A 111 3.85 -1.48 -1.53
N HIS A 112 3.84 -0.95 -2.75
CA HIS A 112 2.65 -0.35 -3.34
C HIS A 112 1.64 -1.44 -3.73
N GLY A 113 0.68 -1.68 -2.86
CA GLY A 113 -0.24 -2.79 -2.98
C GLY A 113 -1.42 -2.70 -2.04
N SER A 114 -2.28 -3.71 -2.13
CA SER A 114 -3.38 -3.94 -1.19
C SER A 114 -3.20 -5.31 -0.55
N ALA A 115 -3.64 -5.49 0.68
CA ALA A 115 -3.59 -6.78 1.36
C ALA A 115 -4.92 -7.12 2.03
N VAL A 116 -5.32 -8.37 1.94
CA VAL A 116 -6.53 -8.93 2.55
C VAL A 116 -6.18 -10.09 3.47
N GLU A 117 -7.04 -10.33 4.45
CA GLU A 117 -6.96 -11.49 5.32
C GLU A 117 -7.77 -12.65 4.72
N LEU A 118 -7.12 -13.80 4.58
CA LEU A 118 -7.75 -15.08 4.21
C LEU A 118 -7.51 -16.09 5.33
N GLY A 119 -8.54 -16.35 6.12
CA GLY A 119 -8.38 -17.10 7.38
C GLY A 119 -7.51 -16.30 8.36
N GLU A 120 -6.35 -16.84 8.74
CA GLU A 120 -5.42 -16.18 9.67
C GLU A 120 -4.14 -15.65 8.99
N VAL A 121 -4.10 -15.61 7.67
CA VAL A 121 -2.95 -15.17 6.89
C VAL A 121 -3.28 -13.97 6.01
N ALA A 122 -2.25 -13.23 5.64
CA ALA A 122 -2.33 -12.14 4.68
C ALA A 122 -2.01 -12.61 3.26
N VAL A 123 -2.72 -12.04 2.31
CA VAL A 123 -2.41 -12.13 0.88
C VAL A 123 -2.29 -10.72 0.32
N ALA A 124 -1.19 -10.43 -0.37
CA ALA A 124 -0.93 -9.12 -0.94
C ALA A 124 -1.07 -9.13 -2.48
N PHE A 125 -1.65 -8.05 -3.01
CA PHE A 125 -1.81 -7.81 -4.44
C PHE A 125 -1.02 -6.57 -4.85
N LEU A 126 -0.12 -6.74 -5.81
CA LEU A 126 0.70 -5.64 -6.36
C LEU A 126 0.41 -5.48 -7.85
N ALA A 127 0.34 -4.26 -8.31
CA ALA A 127 0.19 -3.90 -9.73
C ALA A 127 0.51 -2.42 -9.93
N ASN A 128 0.63 -1.99 -11.16
CA ASN A 128 0.68 -0.59 -11.53
C ASN A 128 -0.60 0.16 -11.12
N SER A 129 -0.54 1.49 -11.12
CA SER A 129 -1.74 2.30 -10.86
C SER A 129 -2.83 1.97 -11.90
N GLY A 130 -4.06 1.73 -11.44
CA GLY A 130 -5.15 1.28 -12.31
C GLY A 130 -5.17 -0.23 -12.60
N GLY A 131 -4.16 -1.01 -12.18
CA GLY A 131 -4.07 -2.46 -12.43
C GLY A 131 -5.01 -3.34 -11.60
N GLY A 132 -5.99 -2.79 -10.89
CA GLY A 132 -7.06 -3.55 -10.24
C GLY A 132 -6.81 -4.03 -8.82
N LYS A 133 -5.68 -3.64 -8.16
CA LYS A 133 -5.37 -4.03 -6.77
C LYS A 133 -6.51 -3.78 -5.80
N SER A 134 -6.93 -2.51 -5.69
CA SER A 134 -8.00 -2.10 -4.77
C SER A 134 -9.34 -2.73 -5.13
N THR A 135 -9.64 -2.89 -6.42
CA THR A 135 -10.84 -3.57 -6.92
C THR A 135 -10.87 -5.03 -6.49
N LEU A 136 -9.75 -5.76 -6.69
CA LEU A 136 -9.65 -7.15 -6.28
C LEU A 136 -9.72 -7.29 -4.76
N ALA A 137 -8.99 -6.46 -4.00
CA ALA A 137 -9.06 -6.45 -2.54
C ALA A 137 -10.49 -6.15 -2.03
N THR A 138 -11.19 -5.19 -2.65
CA THR A 138 -12.59 -4.88 -2.33
C THR A 138 -13.51 -6.06 -2.61
N SER A 139 -13.28 -6.80 -3.69
CA SER A 139 -14.10 -7.97 -3.99
C SER A 139 -14.05 -9.02 -2.87
N PHE A 140 -12.89 -9.17 -2.20
CA PHE A 140 -12.75 -10.04 -1.03
C PHE A 140 -13.54 -9.51 0.18
N THR A 141 -13.60 -8.19 0.40
CA THR A 141 -14.40 -7.64 1.52
C THR A 141 -15.89 -7.86 1.30
N LYS A 142 -16.36 -7.79 0.05
CA LYS A 142 -17.75 -8.13 -0.31
C LYS A 142 -18.11 -9.60 0.02
N ASP A 143 -17.09 -10.48 0.00
CA ASP A 143 -17.21 -11.90 0.36
C ASP A 143 -16.96 -12.19 1.85
N GLY A 144 -16.91 -11.14 2.68
CA GLY A 144 -16.78 -11.24 4.14
C GLY A 144 -15.35 -11.32 4.68
N HIS A 145 -14.34 -11.21 3.83
CA HIS A 145 -12.94 -11.12 4.25
C HIS A 145 -12.57 -9.73 4.75
N ARG A 146 -11.57 -9.64 5.63
CA ARG A 146 -11.13 -8.35 6.18
C ARG A 146 -10.01 -7.75 5.32
N LEU A 147 -10.09 -6.43 5.08
CA LEU A 147 -9.00 -5.68 4.45
C LEU A 147 -7.92 -5.36 5.50
N ILE A 148 -6.67 -5.67 5.21
CA ILE A 148 -5.53 -5.31 6.06
C ILE A 148 -5.08 -3.88 5.75
N VAL A 149 -4.91 -3.58 4.46
CA VAL A 149 -4.44 -2.27 3.99
C VAL A 149 -4.72 -2.09 2.50
N ASP A 150 -4.92 -0.84 2.09
CA ASP A 150 -4.87 -0.41 0.69
C ASP A 150 -3.75 0.63 0.49
N ASP A 151 -3.22 0.74 -0.73
CA ASP A 151 -2.14 1.62 -1.20
C ASP A 151 -0.72 1.33 -0.66
N GLY A 152 -0.53 0.86 0.58
CA GLY A 152 0.82 0.68 1.14
C GLY A 152 0.94 -0.49 2.10
N VAL A 153 1.38 -1.64 1.63
CA VAL A 153 1.60 -2.86 2.43
C VAL A 153 2.93 -2.77 3.16
N GLN A 154 2.89 -2.44 4.44
CA GLN A 154 4.06 -2.46 5.31
C GLN A 154 4.34 -3.91 5.75
N LEU A 155 5.59 -4.35 5.56
CA LEU A 155 6.04 -5.68 5.92
C LEU A 155 7.07 -5.62 7.04
N GLU A 156 6.92 -6.51 8.00
CA GLU A 156 7.86 -6.71 9.10
C GLU A 156 8.38 -8.15 9.08
N SER A 157 9.70 -8.32 9.23
CA SER A 157 10.29 -9.66 9.29
C SER A 157 9.98 -10.33 10.63
N SER A 158 9.66 -11.61 10.60
CA SER A 158 9.43 -12.45 11.78
C SER A 158 10.24 -13.76 11.66
N PRO A 159 10.40 -14.54 12.75
CA PRO A 159 11.08 -15.84 12.69
C PRO A 159 10.48 -16.81 11.65
N GLU A 160 9.19 -16.67 11.36
CA GLU A 160 8.44 -17.57 10.47
C GLU A 160 8.27 -16.98 9.05
N GLY A 161 8.87 -15.82 8.74
CA GLY A 161 8.74 -15.15 7.45
C GLY A 161 8.44 -13.65 7.59
N TYR A 162 7.35 -13.19 7.02
CA TYR A 162 6.93 -11.79 7.09
C TYR A 162 5.53 -11.64 7.64
N LEU A 163 5.29 -10.54 8.36
CA LEU A 163 3.97 -10.08 8.76
C LEU A 163 3.55 -8.92 7.87
N ALA A 164 2.32 -8.93 7.37
CA ALA A 164 1.66 -7.75 6.81
C ALA A 164 1.02 -6.98 7.96
N LEU A 165 1.42 -5.72 8.13
CA LEU A 165 0.93 -4.87 9.21
C LEU A 165 -0.37 -4.16 8.80
N PRO A 166 -1.31 -3.96 9.75
CA PRO A 166 -2.50 -3.17 9.51
C PRO A 166 -2.17 -1.75 9.07
N GLY A 167 -2.89 -1.27 8.07
CA GLY A 167 -2.81 0.12 7.61
C GLY A 167 -3.90 1.00 8.20
N ILE A 168 -4.07 2.19 7.62
CA ILE A 168 -5.20 3.05 7.91
C ILE A 168 -6.45 2.42 7.32
N ALA A 169 -7.50 2.31 8.12
CA ALA A 169 -8.78 1.71 7.74
C ALA A 169 -9.52 2.56 6.68
N SER A 170 -9.00 2.55 5.48
CA SER A 170 -9.59 3.24 4.32
C SER A 170 -9.24 2.54 3.02
N LEU A 171 -10.09 2.71 2.03
CA LEU A 171 -10.02 2.12 0.70
C LEU A 171 -10.39 3.17 -0.34
N ARG A 172 -9.71 3.18 -1.51
CA ARG A 172 -10.01 4.13 -2.59
C ARG A 172 -10.41 3.42 -3.87
N LEU A 173 -11.59 3.76 -4.37
CA LEU A 173 -12.15 3.17 -5.59
C LEU A 173 -12.48 4.23 -6.63
N TRP A 174 -12.40 3.83 -7.89
CA TRP A 174 -13.02 4.53 -8.99
C TRP A 174 -14.53 4.31 -8.96
N GLU A 175 -15.28 5.18 -9.64
CA GLU A 175 -16.75 5.18 -9.66
C GLU A 175 -17.33 3.86 -10.18
N ASP A 176 -16.72 3.23 -11.18
CA ASP A 176 -17.12 1.93 -11.73
C ASP A 176 -16.96 0.80 -10.69
N SER A 177 -15.83 0.75 -10.00
CA SER A 177 -15.60 -0.23 -8.92
C SER A 177 -16.50 0.02 -7.72
N GLU A 178 -16.80 1.28 -7.40
CA GLU A 178 -17.75 1.64 -6.36
C GLU A 178 -19.14 1.11 -6.70
N ALA A 179 -19.64 1.39 -7.90
CA ALA A 179 -20.98 0.99 -8.32
C ALA A 179 -21.20 -0.54 -8.24
N GLU A 180 -20.18 -1.32 -8.53
CA GLU A 180 -20.26 -2.79 -8.57
C GLU A 180 -19.98 -3.47 -7.22
N LEU A 181 -19.11 -2.87 -6.39
CA LEU A 181 -18.57 -3.57 -5.22
C LEU A 181 -19.00 -2.98 -3.87
N VAL A 182 -19.51 -1.74 -3.84
CA VAL A 182 -19.78 -1.04 -2.58
C VAL A 182 -21.27 -1.01 -2.27
N ALA A 183 -21.63 -1.32 -1.02
CA ALA A 183 -23.00 -1.19 -0.57
C ALA A 183 -23.38 0.28 -0.36
N ALA A 184 -24.65 0.61 -0.59
CA ALA A 184 -25.15 2.00 -0.55
C ALA A 184 -25.03 2.69 0.82
N ASP A 185 -24.88 1.92 1.89
CA ASP A 185 -24.74 2.40 3.27
C ASP A 185 -23.29 2.62 3.72
N SER A 186 -22.33 2.45 2.82
CA SER A 186 -20.90 2.58 3.14
C SER A 186 -20.53 4.02 3.50
N GLN A 187 -19.68 4.18 4.52
CA GLN A 187 -19.19 5.49 4.94
C GLN A 187 -18.15 6.02 3.96
N VAL A 188 -18.42 7.20 3.41
CA VAL A 188 -17.55 7.90 2.48
C VAL A 188 -16.88 9.07 3.15
N ALA A 189 -15.57 9.21 2.98
CA ALA A 189 -14.85 10.41 3.41
C ALA A 189 -15.18 11.61 2.50
N PRO A 190 -14.99 12.85 2.98
CA PRO A 190 -15.11 14.03 2.14
C PRO A 190 -14.23 13.93 0.89
N ALA A 191 -14.71 14.49 -0.22
CA ALA A 191 -13.99 14.47 -1.50
C ALA A 191 -12.65 15.22 -1.39
N ALA A 192 -11.61 14.70 -2.05
CA ALA A 192 -10.36 15.40 -2.27
C ALA A 192 -10.40 16.02 -3.68
N GLY A 193 -10.10 17.30 -3.78
CA GLY A 193 -10.26 18.06 -5.02
C GLY A 193 -9.38 17.62 -6.20
N TYR A 194 -8.39 16.75 -5.97
CA TYR A 194 -7.40 16.37 -6.98
C TYR A 194 -7.67 14.99 -7.65
N THR A 195 -8.69 14.27 -7.23
CA THR A 195 -9.00 12.92 -7.76
C THR A 195 -10.49 12.65 -7.74
N SER A 196 -10.97 11.90 -8.74
CA SER A 196 -12.33 11.38 -8.77
C SER A 196 -12.51 10.07 -8.00
N LYS A 197 -11.42 9.44 -7.52
CA LYS A 197 -11.53 8.29 -6.61
C LYS A 197 -12.20 8.68 -5.32
N ARG A 198 -13.21 7.94 -4.90
CA ARG A 198 -13.85 8.10 -3.60
C ARG A 198 -13.15 7.25 -2.55
N ARG A 199 -13.02 7.79 -1.35
CA ARG A 199 -12.42 7.10 -0.20
C ARG A 199 -13.49 6.62 0.75
N PHE A 200 -13.47 5.32 1.03
CA PHE A 200 -14.35 4.64 1.95
C PHE A 200 -13.61 4.40 3.26
N LEU A 201 -14.30 4.65 4.37
CA LEU A 201 -13.77 4.47 5.72
C LEU A 201 -14.16 3.11 6.28
N GLY A 202 -13.41 2.62 7.25
CA GLY A 202 -13.78 1.42 8.00
C GLY A 202 -15.10 1.57 8.72
N GLY A 203 -15.93 0.53 8.65
CA GLY A 203 -17.29 0.47 9.17
C GLY A 203 -18.30 0.09 8.09
N GLY A 204 -19.49 -0.28 8.48
CA GLY A 204 -20.53 -0.76 7.55
C GLY A 204 -20.08 -2.04 6.83
N SER A 205 -20.10 -2.02 5.50
CA SER A 205 -19.74 -3.16 4.65
C SER A 205 -18.23 -3.43 4.55
N PHE A 206 -17.36 -2.52 5.06
CA PHE A 206 -15.92 -2.70 5.03
C PHE A 206 -15.38 -3.04 6.41
N VAL A 207 -14.99 -4.31 6.60
CA VAL A 207 -14.35 -4.77 7.82
C VAL A 207 -12.83 -4.75 7.61
N PHE A 208 -12.13 -4.07 8.53
CA PHE A 208 -10.68 -3.99 8.51
C PHE A 208 -10.07 -4.95 9.54
N CYS A 209 -8.94 -5.55 9.18
CA CYS A 209 -8.12 -6.32 10.10
C CYS A 209 -7.20 -5.34 10.84
N ASP A 210 -7.27 -5.33 12.16
CA ASP A 210 -6.49 -4.47 13.05
C ASP A 210 -5.26 -5.20 13.67
N GLN A 211 -5.04 -6.44 13.25
CA GLN A 211 -3.93 -7.27 13.74
C GLN A 211 -2.94 -7.59 12.62
N PRO A 212 -1.63 -7.65 12.90
CA PRO A 212 -0.66 -8.20 11.97
C PRO A 212 -1.04 -9.63 11.56
N ARG A 213 -0.79 -9.97 10.28
CA ARG A 213 -1.04 -11.31 9.75
C ARG A 213 0.18 -11.88 9.06
N PRO A 214 0.51 -13.16 9.26
CA PRO A 214 1.55 -13.83 8.49
C PRO A 214 1.31 -13.70 7.00
N LEU A 215 2.30 -13.20 6.25
CA LEU A 215 2.20 -13.03 4.81
C LEU A 215 2.38 -14.37 4.11
N ALA A 216 1.30 -14.96 3.65
CA ALA A 216 1.33 -16.27 2.98
C ALA A 216 1.80 -16.15 1.53
N ARG A 217 1.35 -15.13 0.78
CA ARG A 217 1.63 -14.99 -0.66
C ARG A 217 1.59 -13.54 -1.12
N ILE A 218 2.34 -13.28 -2.19
CA ILE A 218 2.25 -12.03 -2.96
C ILE A 218 1.82 -12.40 -4.39
N TYR A 219 0.80 -11.72 -4.91
CA TYR A 219 0.37 -11.81 -6.29
C TYR A 219 0.70 -10.51 -7.04
N LEU A 220 1.51 -10.61 -8.07
CA LEU A 220 1.76 -9.57 -9.04
C LEU A 220 0.70 -9.68 -10.13
N LEU A 221 -0.21 -8.72 -10.22
CA LEU A 221 -1.27 -8.73 -11.21
C LEU A 221 -0.69 -8.40 -12.59
N GLY A 222 -1.01 -9.23 -13.59
CA GLY A 222 -0.58 -8.99 -14.97
C GLY A 222 -1.25 -7.75 -15.57
N ASP A 223 -0.70 -7.24 -16.65
CA ASP A 223 -1.17 -5.99 -17.28
C ASP A 223 -2.21 -6.23 -18.40
N ASP A 224 -2.34 -7.47 -18.90
CA ASP A 224 -3.31 -7.80 -19.94
C ASP A 224 -4.72 -7.96 -19.36
N PRO A 225 -5.68 -7.06 -19.69
CA PRO A 225 -7.02 -7.10 -19.15
C PRO A 225 -7.89 -8.24 -19.72
N GLU A 226 -7.47 -8.86 -20.83
CA GLU A 226 -8.19 -9.97 -21.47
C GLU A 226 -7.56 -11.34 -21.18
N ALA A 227 -6.50 -11.39 -20.37
CA ALA A 227 -5.81 -12.63 -20.06
C ALA A 227 -6.73 -13.64 -19.38
N ALA A 228 -6.61 -14.90 -19.73
CA ALA A 228 -7.28 -15.98 -19.01
C ALA A 228 -6.76 -16.08 -17.57
N LEU A 229 -7.60 -16.56 -16.65
CA LEU A 229 -7.20 -16.76 -15.26
C LEU A 229 -6.04 -17.76 -15.18
N SER A 230 -4.91 -17.29 -14.64
CA SER A 230 -3.73 -18.12 -14.40
C SER A 230 -2.94 -17.63 -13.19
N ILE A 231 -2.31 -18.56 -12.48
CA ILE A 231 -1.43 -18.30 -11.34
C ILE A 231 -0.09 -18.99 -11.64
N VAL A 232 0.96 -18.19 -11.87
CA VAL A 232 2.28 -18.70 -12.28
C VAL A 232 3.31 -18.31 -11.22
N PRO A 233 4.10 -19.27 -10.68
CA PRO A 233 5.12 -18.95 -9.69
C PRO A 233 6.22 -18.08 -10.29
N LEU A 234 6.69 -17.10 -9.51
CA LEU A 234 7.83 -16.26 -9.83
C LEU A 234 8.95 -16.51 -8.81
N ALA A 235 10.18 -16.65 -9.29
CA ALA A 235 11.33 -16.90 -8.44
C ALA A 235 12.54 -16.07 -8.86
N GLY A 236 13.48 -15.87 -7.93
CA GLY A 236 14.73 -15.17 -8.19
C GLY A 236 14.52 -13.76 -8.77
N HIS A 237 15.21 -13.46 -9.86
CA HIS A 237 15.15 -12.14 -10.50
C HIS A 237 13.78 -11.82 -11.12
N ALA A 238 13.02 -12.85 -11.55
CA ALA A 238 11.67 -12.67 -12.10
C ALA A 238 10.67 -12.14 -11.06
N ALA A 239 10.88 -12.42 -9.78
CA ALA A 239 10.13 -11.86 -8.68
C ALA A 239 10.73 -10.53 -8.18
N LEU A 240 12.07 -10.45 -8.10
CA LEU A 240 12.77 -9.31 -7.48
C LEU A 240 12.55 -8.00 -8.23
N LEU A 241 12.64 -8.00 -9.57
CA LEU A 241 12.51 -6.78 -10.37
C LEU A 241 11.13 -6.13 -10.23
N PRO A 242 10.00 -6.84 -10.41
CA PRO A 242 8.69 -6.26 -10.18
C PRO A 242 8.48 -5.77 -8.74
N LEU A 243 9.00 -6.49 -7.74
CA LEU A 243 8.91 -6.03 -6.34
C LEU A 243 9.66 -4.72 -6.12
N LEU A 244 10.82 -4.54 -6.77
CA LEU A 244 11.58 -3.29 -6.69
C LEU A 244 10.79 -2.11 -7.27
N GLU A 245 10.08 -2.30 -8.38
CA GLU A 245 9.21 -1.30 -9.02
C GLU A 245 8.03 -0.90 -8.11
N HIS A 246 7.55 -1.83 -7.30
CA HIS A 246 6.46 -1.60 -6.36
C HIS A 246 6.92 -1.21 -4.95
N THR A 247 8.22 -0.98 -4.73
CA THR A 247 8.74 -0.59 -3.41
C THR A 247 8.74 0.92 -3.25
N PHE A 248 8.09 1.42 -2.19
CA PHE A 248 8.24 2.82 -1.83
C PHE A 248 9.67 3.12 -1.40
N THR A 249 10.27 4.13 -2.02
CA THR A 249 11.62 4.61 -1.70
C THR A 249 11.63 6.11 -1.80
N LEU A 250 12.04 6.80 -0.73
CA LEU A 250 12.13 8.26 -0.72
C LEU A 250 13.53 8.73 -1.10
N ASP A 251 14.57 8.10 -0.57
CA ASP A 251 15.96 8.51 -0.76
C ASP A 251 16.62 7.68 -1.87
N PHE A 252 16.20 7.89 -3.15
CA PHE A 252 16.67 7.06 -4.29
C PHE A 252 18.17 7.27 -4.60
N ASP A 253 18.73 8.42 -4.25
CA ASP A 253 20.14 8.73 -4.51
C ASP A 253 21.06 8.14 -3.44
N ASP A 254 20.52 7.76 -2.30
CA ASP A 254 21.29 7.17 -1.21
C ASP A 254 21.64 5.71 -1.51
N ARG A 255 22.94 5.43 -1.61
CA ARG A 255 23.46 4.10 -1.93
C ARG A 255 23.15 3.08 -0.83
N ASP A 256 23.18 3.50 0.44
CA ASP A 256 22.96 2.60 1.57
C ASP A 256 21.48 2.26 1.70
N VAL A 257 20.59 3.23 1.42
CA VAL A 257 19.14 3.00 1.34
C VAL A 257 18.82 1.99 0.23
N ARG A 258 19.38 2.18 -0.97
CA ARG A 258 19.18 1.23 -2.09
C ARG A 258 19.70 -0.17 -1.76
N ALA A 259 20.89 -0.27 -1.17
CA ALA A 259 21.46 -1.55 -0.78
C ALA A 259 20.64 -2.24 0.31
N ARG A 260 20.09 -1.48 1.27
CA ARG A 260 19.17 -1.98 2.30
C ARG A 260 17.89 -2.52 1.66
N ASN A 261 17.23 -1.72 0.82
CA ASN A 261 15.99 -2.12 0.16
C ASN A 261 16.18 -3.39 -0.67
N LEU A 262 17.27 -3.48 -1.45
CA LEU A 262 17.58 -4.66 -2.24
C LEU A 262 17.79 -5.91 -1.37
N ARG A 263 18.47 -5.78 -0.23
CA ARG A 263 18.64 -6.90 0.74
C ARG A 263 17.30 -7.34 1.31
N MET A 264 16.45 -6.41 1.74
CA MET A 264 15.11 -6.73 2.27
C MET A 264 14.25 -7.44 1.22
N LEU A 265 14.27 -6.97 -0.04
CA LEU A 265 13.54 -7.61 -1.13
C LEU A 265 14.08 -9.00 -1.47
N ALA A 266 15.40 -9.18 -1.48
CA ALA A 266 16.01 -10.50 -1.69
C ALA A 266 15.62 -11.50 -0.60
N GLN A 267 15.56 -11.06 0.66
CA GLN A 267 15.06 -11.87 1.78
C GLN A 267 13.57 -12.18 1.61
N LEU A 268 12.75 -11.19 1.20
CA LEU A 268 11.33 -11.40 0.94
C LEU A 268 11.10 -12.45 -0.14
N VAL A 269 11.81 -12.36 -1.28
CA VAL A 269 11.72 -13.34 -2.39
C VAL A 269 12.12 -14.74 -1.95
N THR A 270 13.06 -14.86 -0.99
CA THR A 270 13.51 -16.16 -0.48
C THR A 270 12.48 -16.79 0.48
N ASN A 271 11.79 -15.97 1.27
CA ASN A 271 10.95 -16.43 2.38
C ASN A 271 9.44 -16.35 2.12
N THR A 272 9.02 -15.75 1.00
CA THR A 272 7.59 -15.58 0.67
C THR A 272 7.33 -16.06 -0.75
N PRO A 273 6.38 -16.96 -0.97
CA PRO A 273 5.96 -17.38 -2.30
C PRO A 273 5.33 -16.20 -3.08
N ILE A 274 5.83 -15.97 -4.30
CA ILE A 274 5.40 -14.88 -5.17
C ILE A 274 4.90 -15.47 -6.48
N TYR A 275 3.77 -14.94 -6.96
CA TYR A 275 3.11 -15.42 -8.16
C TYR A 275 2.73 -14.26 -9.07
N ARG A 276 2.74 -14.50 -10.37
CA ARG A 276 2.00 -13.69 -11.32
C ARG A 276 0.57 -14.20 -11.36
N LEU A 277 -0.38 -13.27 -11.27
CA LEU A 277 -1.81 -13.55 -11.38
C LEU A 277 -2.36 -12.80 -12.60
N ASP A 278 -2.71 -13.54 -13.63
CA ASP A 278 -3.43 -13.03 -14.78
C ASP A 278 -4.91 -13.38 -14.67
N PHE A 279 -5.80 -12.49 -15.06
CA PHE A 279 -7.24 -12.72 -15.10
C PHE A 279 -7.97 -11.63 -15.89
N PRO A 280 -9.14 -11.93 -16.49
CA PRO A 280 -9.93 -10.92 -17.19
C PRO A 280 -10.37 -9.80 -16.23
N ARG A 281 -10.22 -8.54 -16.64
CA ARG A 281 -10.58 -7.36 -15.82
C ARG A 281 -12.09 -7.09 -15.89
N SER A 282 -12.89 -8.09 -15.56
CA SER A 282 -14.36 -8.06 -15.51
C SER A 282 -14.84 -8.28 -14.09
N TYR A 283 -15.82 -7.51 -13.64
CA TYR A 283 -16.45 -7.69 -12.34
C TYR A 283 -17.15 -9.04 -12.21
N ALA A 284 -17.67 -9.58 -13.33
CA ALA A 284 -18.31 -10.89 -13.38
C ALA A 284 -17.35 -12.04 -13.06
N GLU A 285 -16.05 -11.89 -13.38
CA GLU A 285 -15.01 -12.89 -13.16
C GLU A 285 -14.41 -12.86 -11.73
N LEU A 286 -14.61 -11.77 -10.99
CA LEU A 286 -14.02 -11.63 -9.64
C LEU A 286 -14.38 -12.77 -8.67
N PRO A 287 -15.60 -13.35 -8.66
CA PRO A 287 -15.90 -14.52 -7.83
C PRO A 287 -14.99 -15.71 -8.11
N ASP A 288 -14.74 -16.02 -9.38
CA ASP A 288 -13.90 -17.15 -9.79
C ASP A 288 -12.41 -16.88 -9.47
N VAL A 289 -11.98 -15.64 -9.66
CA VAL A 289 -10.62 -15.19 -9.27
C VAL A 289 -10.40 -15.33 -7.76
N ARG A 290 -11.35 -14.88 -6.92
CA ARG A 290 -11.27 -15.05 -5.47
C ARG A 290 -11.21 -16.51 -5.07
N GLU A 291 -12.06 -17.34 -5.66
CA GLU A 291 -12.08 -18.78 -5.35
C GLU A 291 -10.76 -19.45 -5.75
N ALA A 292 -10.20 -19.13 -6.92
CA ALA A 292 -8.90 -19.62 -7.34
C ALA A 292 -7.78 -19.23 -6.36
N ILE A 293 -7.74 -17.96 -5.92
CA ILE A 293 -6.78 -17.48 -4.93
C ILE A 293 -6.98 -18.21 -3.59
N ARG A 294 -8.22 -18.33 -3.13
CA ARG A 294 -8.57 -19.00 -1.87
C ARG A 294 -8.09 -20.45 -1.88
N GLN A 295 -8.40 -21.20 -2.94
CA GLN A 295 -7.96 -22.57 -3.09
C GLN A 295 -6.42 -22.67 -3.14
N HIS A 296 -5.76 -21.79 -3.89
CA HIS A 296 -4.32 -21.76 -4.00
C HIS A 296 -3.62 -21.42 -2.66
N VAL A 297 -4.24 -20.65 -1.78
CA VAL A 297 -3.70 -20.34 -0.44
C VAL A 297 -3.91 -21.51 0.52
N LEU A 298 -5.07 -22.17 0.46
CA LEU A 298 -5.42 -23.27 1.37
C LEU A 298 -4.75 -24.61 0.99
N ASP A 299 -4.49 -24.82 -0.30
CA ASP A 299 -3.83 -26.05 -0.81
C ASP A 299 -2.59 -25.66 -1.63
N PRO A 300 -1.43 -25.46 -0.96
CA PRO A 300 -0.18 -25.10 -1.62
C PRO A 300 0.40 -26.20 -2.52
N THR A 301 -0.14 -27.42 -2.46
CA THR A 301 0.34 -28.57 -3.26
C THR A 301 -0.38 -28.70 -4.59
N ARG A 302 -1.50 -28.00 -4.78
CA ARG A 302 -2.27 -28.04 -6.02
C ARG A 302 -1.59 -27.15 -7.07
N PRO A 303 -1.14 -27.68 -8.20
CA PRO A 303 -0.65 -26.86 -9.30
C PRO A 303 -1.78 -25.93 -9.75
N PRO A 304 -1.47 -24.67 -10.13
CA PRO A 304 -2.44 -23.78 -10.76
C PRO A 304 -2.97 -24.45 -12.02
N GLY A 305 -4.29 -24.48 -12.19
CA GLY A 305 -4.99 -25.04 -13.34
C GLY A 305 -4.83 -24.18 -14.58
#